data_38972197ba89f0749d528db2d025d786
#
_entry.id   38972197ba89f0749d528db2d025d786
#
_cell.length_a   1.000
_cell.length_b   1.000
_cell.length_c   1.000
_cell.angle_alpha   90.00
_cell.angle_beta   90.00
_cell.angle_gamma   90.00
#
_symmetry.space_group_name_H-M   'P 1'
#
loop_
_entity.id
_entity.type
_entity.pdbx_description
1 polymer ?
#
loop_
_entity_poly.entity_id
_entity_poly.type
_entity_poly.pdbx_seq_one_letter_code
_entity_poly.pdbx_strand_id
1 'polypeptide(L)'
;MAETVRNKWNQRWREAESAPRPARVLSDYSHLLPKAGEALDLACGLGGNALFLAERGLDTQGWDISKEAVSRLESLAGRLPLKAVVRDVEAVPPEPERFDVIVVSHFLYRPLFGPLAEALRPGGLLFYQTFTEEKTPGGAGPRNPDYLLRPNELLDAFRGLRV
;
A
#
# COMPACT_ATOMS: atom_id res chain seq x y z
N MET A 1 21.93 -0.08 2.83
CA MET A 1 20.75 0.80 2.62
C MET A 1 19.45 0.09 3.03
N ALA A 2 19.08 -1.01 2.43
CA ALA A 2 17.85 -1.75 2.79
C ALA A 2 17.78 -2.15 4.26
N GLU A 3 18.87 -2.55 4.88
CA GLU A 3 18.92 -2.89 6.30
C GLU A 3 18.66 -1.69 7.21
N THR A 4 19.20 -0.52 6.90
CA THR A 4 18.95 0.72 7.65
C THR A 4 17.48 1.16 7.54
N VAL A 5 16.89 1.07 6.35
CA VAL A 5 15.48 1.37 6.11
C VAL A 5 14.60 0.38 6.88
N ARG A 6 14.91 -0.91 6.80
CA ARG A 6 14.20 -1.97 7.54
C ARG A 6 14.22 -1.73 9.06
N ASN A 7 15.37 -1.41 9.62
CA ASN A 7 15.53 -1.17 11.05
C ASN A 7 14.72 0.05 11.51
N LYS A 8 14.73 1.13 10.71
CA LYS A 8 13.90 2.33 10.97
C LYS A 8 12.41 1.97 11.04
N TRP A 9 11.90 1.20 10.07
CA TRP A 9 10.49 0.81 10.03
C TRP A 9 10.14 -0.20 11.12
N ASN A 10 11.02 -1.16 11.42
CA ASN A 10 10.83 -2.07 12.56
C ASN A 10 10.65 -1.30 13.87
N GLN A 11 11.50 -0.30 14.13
CA GLN A 11 11.36 0.52 15.32
C GLN A 11 10.05 1.30 15.33
N ARG A 12 9.71 1.97 14.22
CA ARG A 12 8.46 2.74 14.09
C ARG A 12 7.23 1.88 14.37
N TRP A 13 7.17 0.70 13.78
CA TRP A 13 6.00 -0.17 13.94
C TRP A 13 5.95 -0.86 15.29
N ARG A 14 7.09 -1.08 15.93
CA ARG A 14 7.14 -1.56 17.31
C ARG A 14 6.54 -0.56 18.30
N GLU A 15 6.77 0.72 18.08
CA GLU A 15 6.32 1.82 18.93
C GLU A 15 4.91 2.33 18.60
N ALA A 16 4.32 1.89 17.47
CA ALA A 16 3.01 2.36 17.06
C ALA A 16 1.90 1.81 17.98
N GLU A 17 1.12 2.72 18.55
CA GLU A 17 -0.01 2.41 19.45
C GLU A 17 -1.38 2.50 18.76
N SER A 18 -1.46 3.20 17.62
CA SER A 18 -2.71 3.41 16.91
C SER A 18 -3.21 2.12 16.23
N ALA A 19 -4.52 1.91 16.27
CA ALA A 19 -5.17 0.87 15.49
C ALA A 19 -5.04 1.13 13.99
N PRO A 20 -4.81 0.10 13.17
CA PRO A 20 -4.73 0.28 11.73
C PRO A 20 -6.08 0.70 11.15
N ARG A 21 -6.03 1.63 10.19
CA ARG A 21 -7.22 2.13 9.47
C ARG A 21 -6.96 2.13 7.97
N PRO A 22 -7.99 1.91 7.13
CA PRO A 22 -7.82 2.02 5.69
C PRO A 22 -7.56 3.47 5.27
N ALA A 23 -6.86 3.65 4.15
CA ALA A 23 -6.70 4.95 3.52
C ALA A 23 -8.06 5.48 3.04
N ARG A 24 -8.25 6.81 3.08
CA ARG A 24 -9.50 7.43 2.65
C ARG A 24 -9.90 7.07 1.23
N VAL A 25 -8.94 7.08 0.31
CA VAL A 25 -9.20 6.70 -1.08
C VAL A 25 -9.82 5.30 -1.18
N LEU A 26 -9.40 4.36 -0.36
CA LEU A 26 -9.95 3.01 -0.34
C LEU A 26 -11.35 2.96 0.29
N SER A 27 -11.54 3.60 1.44
CA SER A 27 -12.84 3.60 2.12
C SER A 27 -13.92 4.36 1.33
N ASP A 28 -13.59 5.53 0.80
CA ASP A 28 -14.54 6.40 0.08
C ASP A 28 -14.98 5.79 -1.26
N TYR A 29 -14.08 5.02 -1.92
CA TYR A 29 -14.35 4.37 -3.20
C TYR A 29 -14.53 2.85 -3.09
N SER A 30 -14.83 2.34 -1.92
CA SER A 30 -14.98 0.89 -1.67
C SER A 30 -16.11 0.24 -2.47
N HIS A 31 -17.07 1.01 -2.95
CA HIS A 31 -18.15 0.55 -3.83
C HIS A 31 -17.66 0.05 -5.19
N LEU A 32 -16.43 0.39 -5.58
CA LEU A 32 -15.80 -0.09 -6.81
C LEU A 32 -15.15 -1.47 -6.65
N LEU A 33 -14.95 -1.94 -5.43
CA LEU A 33 -14.27 -3.21 -5.17
C LEU A 33 -15.04 -4.40 -5.74
N PRO A 34 -14.35 -5.37 -6.35
CA PRO A 34 -14.98 -6.61 -6.77
C PRO A 34 -15.43 -7.42 -5.54
N LYS A 35 -16.41 -8.30 -5.73
CA LYS A 35 -16.91 -9.17 -4.66
C LYS A 35 -15.95 -10.31 -4.29
N ALA A 36 -15.02 -10.63 -5.17
CA ALA A 36 -13.99 -11.65 -5.02
C ALA A 36 -12.79 -11.29 -5.88
N GLY A 37 -11.66 -11.89 -5.61
CA GLY A 37 -10.41 -11.71 -6.33
C GLY A 37 -9.22 -11.59 -5.39
N GLU A 38 -8.06 -11.30 -5.96
CA GLU A 38 -6.80 -11.17 -5.24
C GLU A 38 -6.42 -9.70 -5.07
N ALA A 39 -6.08 -9.31 -3.85
CA ALA A 39 -5.74 -7.95 -3.49
C ALA A 39 -4.35 -7.86 -2.84
N LEU A 40 -3.70 -6.71 -3.05
CA LEU A 40 -2.41 -6.38 -2.46
C LEU A 40 -2.48 -5.03 -1.74
N ASP A 41 -2.07 -5.02 -0.47
CA ASP A 41 -1.69 -3.82 0.27
C ASP A 41 -0.16 -3.71 0.26
N LEU A 42 0.38 -2.83 -0.58
CA LEU A 42 1.82 -2.69 -0.81
C LEU A 42 2.41 -1.66 0.16
N ALA A 43 3.49 -2.02 0.84
CA ALA A 43 4.05 -1.27 1.97
C ALA A 43 2.99 -1.05 3.06
N CYS A 44 2.41 -2.17 3.50
CA CYS A 44 1.14 -2.19 4.24
C CYS A 44 1.21 -1.65 5.68
N GLY A 45 2.40 -1.51 6.25
CA GLY A 45 2.54 -1.13 7.66
C GLY A 45 1.73 -2.06 8.56
N LEU A 46 0.88 -1.51 9.40
CA LEU A 46 0.00 -2.30 10.29
C LEU A 46 -1.20 -2.94 9.58
N GLY A 47 -1.34 -2.73 8.28
CA GLY A 47 -2.28 -3.45 7.44
C GLY A 47 -3.72 -2.95 7.48
N GLY A 48 -3.96 -1.67 7.71
CA GLY A 48 -5.32 -1.12 7.71
C GLY A 48 -6.06 -1.34 6.39
N ASN A 49 -5.37 -1.20 5.27
CA ASN A 49 -5.95 -1.51 3.94
C ASN A 49 -6.12 -3.02 3.76
N ALA A 50 -5.12 -3.82 4.14
CA ALA A 50 -5.17 -5.28 3.99
C ALA A 50 -6.35 -5.89 4.77
N LEU A 51 -6.53 -5.49 6.03
CA LEU A 51 -7.66 -5.92 6.86
C LEU A 51 -9.00 -5.53 6.23
N PHE A 52 -9.11 -4.28 5.76
CA PHE A 52 -10.32 -3.76 5.12
C PHE A 52 -10.71 -4.55 3.86
N LEU A 53 -9.73 -4.94 3.04
CA LEU A 53 -9.95 -5.75 1.84
C LEU A 53 -10.34 -7.19 2.17
N ALA A 54 -9.62 -7.79 3.13
CA ALA A 54 -9.89 -9.17 3.55
C ALA A 54 -11.26 -9.34 4.23
N GLU A 55 -11.69 -8.37 5.03
CA GLU A 55 -13.03 -8.33 5.63
C GLU A 55 -14.15 -8.30 4.58
N ARG A 56 -13.85 -7.84 3.36
CA ARG A 56 -14.78 -7.83 2.21
C ARG A 56 -14.70 -9.08 1.34
N GLY A 57 -13.94 -10.09 1.78
CA GLY A 57 -13.84 -11.38 1.11
C GLY A 57 -12.81 -11.46 0.00
N LEU A 58 -11.94 -10.46 -0.16
CA LEU A 58 -10.83 -10.53 -1.11
C LEU A 58 -9.68 -11.36 -0.52
N ASP A 59 -9.10 -12.24 -1.33
CA ASP A 59 -7.88 -12.97 -0.97
C ASP A 59 -6.71 -12.00 -0.99
N THR A 60 -6.30 -11.56 0.19
CA THR A 60 -5.47 -10.37 0.36
C THR A 60 -4.06 -10.71 0.81
N GLN A 61 -3.08 -10.01 0.24
CA GLN A 61 -1.72 -10.00 0.74
C GLN A 61 -1.36 -8.59 1.24
N GLY A 62 -0.68 -8.54 2.39
CA GLY A 62 -0.05 -7.33 2.90
C GLY A 62 1.46 -7.50 2.88
N TRP A 63 2.18 -6.65 2.15
CA TRP A 63 3.64 -6.71 2.03
C TRP A 63 4.28 -5.50 2.71
N ASP A 64 5.27 -5.76 3.55
CA ASP A 64 6.10 -4.71 4.16
C ASP A 64 7.54 -5.19 4.33
N ILE A 65 8.47 -4.26 4.32
CA ILE A 65 9.89 -4.56 4.61
C ILE A 65 10.11 -4.87 6.08
N SER A 66 9.22 -4.41 6.96
CA SER A 66 9.29 -4.56 8.40
C SER A 66 8.66 -5.87 8.86
N LYS A 67 9.48 -6.72 9.47
CA LYS A 67 8.98 -7.95 10.12
C LYS A 67 8.06 -7.66 11.31
N GLU A 68 8.24 -6.54 11.99
CA GLU A 68 7.38 -6.12 13.11
C GLU A 68 5.97 -5.79 12.63
N ALA A 69 5.86 -5.05 11.50
CA ALA A 69 4.59 -4.77 10.86
C ALA A 69 3.88 -6.06 10.42
N VAL A 70 4.59 -6.93 9.73
CA VAL A 70 4.08 -8.21 9.24
C VAL A 70 3.58 -9.09 10.39
N SER A 71 4.36 -9.25 11.45
CA SER A 71 3.98 -10.06 12.62
C SER A 71 2.73 -9.52 13.31
N ARG A 72 2.60 -8.19 13.42
CA ARG A 72 1.39 -7.57 13.99
C ARG A 72 0.17 -7.76 13.10
N LEU A 73 0.34 -7.64 11.78
CA LEU A 73 -0.74 -7.87 10.84
C LEU A 73 -1.20 -9.34 10.86
N GLU A 74 -0.29 -10.29 10.92
CA GLU A 74 -0.63 -11.71 11.07
C GLU A 74 -1.48 -11.97 12.32
N SER A 75 -1.13 -11.33 13.43
CA SER A 75 -1.89 -11.44 14.68
C SER A 75 -3.31 -10.85 14.56
N LEU A 76 -3.47 -9.76 13.80
CA LEU A 76 -4.76 -9.11 13.59
C LEU A 76 -5.61 -9.83 12.54
N ALA A 77 -5.00 -10.53 11.60
CA ALA A 77 -5.69 -11.19 10.50
C ALA A 77 -6.64 -12.31 10.98
N GLY A 78 -6.26 -13.04 12.04
CA GLY A 78 -7.09 -14.11 12.57
C GLY A 78 -7.48 -15.14 11.52
N ARG A 79 -8.78 -15.23 11.22
CA ARG A 79 -9.34 -16.15 10.21
C ARG A 79 -9.63 -15.50 8.87
N LEU A 80 -9.30 -14.23 8.71
CA LEU A 80 -9.50 -13.50 7.45
C LEU A 80 -8.63 -14.10 6.32
N PRO A 81 -9.06 -14.03 5.06
CA PRO A 81 -8.26 -14.45 3.90
C PRO A 81 -7.13 -13.44 3.64
N LEU A 82 -6.19 -13.35 4.57
CA LEU A 82 -5.11 -12.40 4.59
C LEU A 82 -3.79 -13.07 4.93
N LYS A 83 -2.79 -12.85 4.07
CA LYS A 83 -1.42 -13.30 4.26
C LYS A 83 -0.50 -12.09 4.35
N ALA A 84 0.21 -11.96 5.45
CA ALA A 84 1.26 -10.94 5.59
C ALA A 84 2.61 -11.50 5.14
N VAL A 85 3.41 -10.69 4.44
CA VAL A 85 4.69 -11.12 3.85
C VAL A 85 5.76 -10.06 4.07
N VAL A 86 6.91 -10.45 4.61
CA VAL A 86 8.08 -9.59 4.64
C VAL A 86 8.66 -9.52 3.23
N ARG A 87 8.60 -8.34 2.61
CA ARG A 87 9.09 -8.14 1.24
C ARG A 87 9.63 -6.72 1.05
N ASP A 88 10.82 -6.65 0.50
CA ASP A 88 11.38 -5.40 -0.01
C ASP A 88 10.88 -5.19 -1.44
N VAL A 89 9.84 -4.38 -1.58
CA VAL A 89 9.18 -4.15 -2.88
C VAL A 89 10.02 -3.33 -3.85
N GLU A 90 11.02 -2.60 -3.35
CA GLU A 90 11.97 -1.88 -4.19
C GLU A 90 12.93 -2.85 -4.90
N ALA A 91 13.32 -3.93 -4.22
CA ALA A 91 14.18 -4.98 -4.77
C ALA A 91 13.39 -6.03 -5.56
N VAL A 92 12.19 -6.36 -5.09
CA VAL A 92 11.33 -7.42 -5.68
C VAL A 92 9.92 -6.87 -5.86
N PRO A 93 9.65 -6.19 -6.99
CA PRO A 93 8.33 -5.64 -7.29
C PRO A 93 7.27 -6.74 -7.47
N PRO A 94 5.97 -6.40 -7.49
CA PRO A 94 4.93 -7.36 -7.77
C PRO A 94 5.02 -7.93 -9.18
N GLU A 95 4.62 -9.19 -9.32
CA GLU A 95 4.60 -9.92 -10.59
C GLU A 95 3.49 -9.38 -11.51
N PRO A 96 3.69 -9.39 -12.84
CA PRO A 96 2.67 -8.96 -13.81
C PRO A 96 1.34 -9.75 -13.68
N GLU A 97 0.23 -9.08 -13.96
CA GLU A 97 -1.14 -9.66 -14.00
C GLU A 97 -1.49 -10.52 -12.78
N ARG A 98 -1.07 -10.07 -11.59
CA ARG A 98 -1.17 -10.85 -10.36
C ARG A 98 -2.38 -10.48 -9.50
N PHE A 99 -2.82 -9.22 -9.52
CA PHE A 99 -3.83 -8.72 -8.60
C PHE A 99 -5.01 -8.04 -9.30
N ASP A 100 -6.20 -8.24 -8.72
CA ASP A 100 -7.43 -7.53 -9.13
C ASP A 100 -7.53 -6.16 -8.45
N VAL A 101 -6.92 -6.02 -7.27
CA VAL A 101 -6.87 -4.77 -6.51
C VAL A 101 -5.48 -4.56 -5.93
N ILE A 102 -4.92 -3.36 -6.13
CA ILE A 102 -3.69 -2.94 -5.47
C ILE A 102 -3.96 -1.64 -4.73
N VAL A 103 -3.53 -1.57 -3.47
CA VAL A 103 -3.58 -0.36 -2.64
C VAL A 103 -2.18 0.04 -2.25
N VAL A 104 -1.86 1.31 -2.43
CA VAL A 104 -0.62 1.95 -1.97
C VAL A 104 -0.98 3.19 -1.16
N SER A 105 -0.60 3.24 0.10
CA SER A 105 -0.84 4.40 0.94
C SER A 105 0.40 4.81 1.73
N HIS A 106 0.68 6.12 1.74
CA HIS A 106 1.82 6.72 2.45
C HIS A 106 3.18 6.11 2.08
N PHE A 107 3.31 5.70 0.82
CA PHE A 107 4.52 5.14 0.24
C PHE A 107 4.74 5.70 -1.16
N LEU A 108 5.97 6.10 -1.48
CA LEU A 108 6.32 6.61 -2.79
C LEU A 108 7.71 6.11 -3.20
N TYR A 109 7.74 5.30 -4.23
CA TYR A 109 8.95 4.88 -4.92
C TYR A 109 8.67 4.85 -6.43
N ARG A 110 9.11 5.88 -7.13
CA ARG A 110 8.74 6.14 -8.53
C ARG A 110 9.08 5.00 -9.50
N PRO A 111 10.19 4.27 -9.33
CA PRO A 111 10.47 3.10 -10.18
C PRO A 111 9.40 2.00 -10.14
N LEU A 112 8.52 1.98 -9.14
CA LEU A 112 7.41 1.02 -9.05
C LEU A 112 6.17 1.41 -9.86
N PHE A 113 6.07 2.60 -10.41
CA PHE A 113 4.87 3.01 -11.15
C PHE A 113 4.55 2.08 -12.32
N GLY A 114 5.55 1.75 -13.14
CA GLY A 114 5.39 0.77 -14.22
C GLY A 114 5.00 -0.62 -13.71
N PRO A 115 5.81 -1.24 -12.84
CA PRO A 115 5.49 -2.54 -12.24
C PRO A 115 4.12 -2.63 -11.56
N LEU A 116 3.65 -1.56 -10.91
CA LEU A 116 2.30 -1.52 -10.31
C LEU A 116 1.19 -1.60 -11.37
N ALA A 117 1.33 -0.85 -12.46
CA ALA A 117 0.36 -0.91 -13.56
C ALA A 117 0.35 -2.29 -14.22
N GLU A 118 1.53 -2.89 -14.43
CA GLU A 118 1.67 -4.23 -15.01
C GLU A 118 1.16 -5.35 -14.09
N ALA A 119 1.24 -5.16 -12.78
CA ALA A 119 0.79 -6.14 -11.79
C ALA A 119 -0.74 -6.24 -11.68
N LEU A 120 -1.48 -5.25 -12.20
CA LEU A 120 -2.93 -5.32 -12.30
C LEU A 120 -3.36 -6.29 -13.41
N ARG A 121 -4.33 -7.15 -13.08
CA ARG A 121 -5.07 -7.90 -14.08
C ARG A 121 -5.93 -6.95 -14.92
N PRO A 122 -6.30 -7.34 -16.16
CA PRO A 122 -7.26 -6.57 -16.94
C PRO A 122 -8.54 -6.25 -16.15
N GLY A 123 -8.92 -4.97 -16.08
CA GLY A 123 -10.04 -4.51 -15.26
C GLY A 123 -9.72 -4.33 -13.78
N GLY A 124 -8.48 -4.57 -13.36
CA GLY A 124 -8.05 -4.38 -11.97
C GLY A 124 -8.01 -2.91 -11.56
N LEU A 125 -8.06 -2.69 -10.24
CA LEU A 125 -8.13 -1.37 -9.62
C LEU A 125 -6.85 -1.03 -8.86
N LEU A 126 -6.36 0.19 -9.04
CA LEU A 126 -5.28 0.78 -8.25
C LEU A 126 -5.84 1.92 -7.40
N PHE A 127 -5.69 1.79 -6.08
CA PHE A 127 -5.94 2.86 -5.11
C PHE A 127 -4.61 3.39 -4.62
N TYR A 128 -4.31 4.67 -4.88
CA TYR A 128 -3.04 5.27 -4.52
C TYR A 128 -3.27 6.58 -3.77
N GLN A 129 -2.77 6.70 -2.56
CA GLN A 129 -2.83 7.89 -1.74
C GLN A 129 -1.51 8.11 -1.02
N THR A 130 -0.87 9.26 -1.24
CA THR A 130 0.30 9.66 -0.46
C THR A 130 0.41 11.19 -0.43
N PHE A 131 1.43 11.68 0.24
CA PHE A 131 1.64 13.11 0.44
C PHE A 131 2.06 13.82 -0.85
N THR A 132 1.64 15.06 -1.00
CA THR A 132 2.04 15.94 -2.11
C THR A 132 2.99 17.03 -1.61
N GLU A 133 3.68 17.70 -2.53
CA GLU A 133 4.51 18.87 -2.21
C GLU A 133 3.69 20.09 -1.80
N GLU A 134 2.41 20.15 -2.20
CA GLU A 134 1.46 21.17 -1.79
C GLU A 134 0.99 20.91 -0.34
N LYS A 135 1.71 21.48 0.61
CA LYS A 135 1.39 21.32 2.04
C LYS A 135 0.62 22.52 2.57
N THR A 136 -0.40 22.23 3.37
CA THR A 136 -0.94 23.23 4.29
C THR A 136 0.08 23.53 5.39
N PRO A 137 0.23 24.79 5.83
CA PRO A 137 1.09 25.13 6.95
C PRO A 137 0.78 24.25 8.18
N GLY A 138 1.83 23.63 8.75
CA GLY A 138 1.68 22.69 9.88
C GLY A 138 1.18 21.29 9.52
N GLY A 139 1.02 20.95 8.23
CA GLY A 139 0.59 19.63 7.76
C GLY A 139 1.56 18.52 8.14
N ALA A 140 0.99 17.34 8.44
CA ALA A 140 1.74 16.11 8.69
C ALA A 140 2.41 15.58 7.42
N GLY A 141 3.41 14.72 7.57
CA GLY A 141 4.04 13.99 6.48
C GLY A 141 5.53 14.26 6.31
N PRO A 142 6.17 13.59 5.35
CA PRO A 142 7.60 13.70 5.12
C PRO A 142 8.01 15.11 4.70
N ARG A 143 9.23 15.50 5.05
CA ARG A 143 9.83 16.77 4.60
C ARG A 143 10.69 16.61 3.35
N ASN A 144 11.20 15.39 3.13
CA ASN A 144 12.02 15.08 1.97
C ASN A 144 11.14 15.10 0.69
N PRO A 145 11.49 15.94 -0.33
CA PRO A 145 10.77 16.01 -1.60
C PRO A 145 10.67 14.67 -2.35
N ASP A 146 11.61 13.76 -2.15
CA ASP A 146 11.60 12.44 -2.80
C ASP A 146 10.35 11.60 -2.42
N TYR A 147 9.75 11.89 -1.27
CA TYR A 147 8.53 11.26 -0.77
C TYR A 147 7.27 12.08 -0.99
N LEU A 148 7.34 13.12 -1.80
CA LEU A 148 6.22 14.01 -2.10
C LEU A 148 5.88 13.96 -3.58
N LEU A 149 4.60 13.79 -3.89
CA LEU A 149 4.09 13.86 -5.26
C LEU A 149 4.04 15.31 -5.74
N ARG A 150 4.42 15.53 -7.00
CA ARG A 150 4.16 16.75 -7.74
C ARG A 150 2.69 16.80 -8.18
N PRO A 151 2.16 17.98 -8.51
CA PRO A 151 0.82 18.09 -9.08
C PRO A 151 0.64 17.15 -10.29
N ASN A 152 -0.48 16.42 -10.33
CA ASN A 152 -0.85 15.49 -11.38
C ASN A 152 0.10 14.30 -11.61
N GLU A 153 1.11 14.11 -10.79
CA GLU A 153 2.14 13.09 -11.03
C GLU A 153 1.57 11.67 -11.14
N LEU A 154 0.61 11.30 -10.30
CA LEU A 154 -0.04 9.99 -10.41
C LEU A 154 -0.87 9.84 -11.68
N LEU A 155 -1.56 10.90 -12.11
CA LEU A 155 -2.32 10.89 -13.36
C LEU A 155 -1.39 10.69 -14.56
N ASP A 156 -0.25 11.35 -14.58
CA ASP A 156 0.75 11.23 -15.64
C ASP A 156 1.41 9.85 -15.64
N ALA A 157 1.77 9.34 -14.46
CA ALA A 157 2.42 8.06 -14.29
C ALA A 157 1.52 6.89 -14.70
N PHE A 158 0.22 6.98 -14.39
CA PHE A 158 -0.77 5.95 -14.66
C PHE A 158 -1.75 6.31 -15.79
N ARG A 159 -1.32 7.16 -16.74
CA ARG A 159 -2.16 7.57 -17.89
C ARG A 159 -2.66 6.42 -18.78
N GLY A 160 -2.05 5.23 -18.67
CA GLY A 160 -2.55 4.01 -19.31
C GLY A 160 -3.75 3.39 -18.60
N LEU A 161 -4.07 3.83 -17.40
CA LEU A 161 -5.25 3.41 -16.65
C LEU A 161 -6.38 4.46 -16.80
N ARG A 162 -7.61 3.99 -16.71
CA ARG A 162 -8.76 4.89 -16.66
C ARG A 162 -8.97 5.41 -15.23
N VAL A 163 -9.14 6.72 -15.09
CA VAL A 163 -9.45 7.39 -13.81
C VAL A 163 -10.94 7.73 -13.73
#